data_f8c9a000fc20bd11c30cb1b1b5a2bcb6
#
_entry.id   f8c9a000fc20bd11c30cb1b1b5a2bcb6
#
_cell.length_a   1.000
_cell.length_b   1.000
_cell.length_c   1.000
_cell.angle_alpha   90.00
_cell.angle_beta   90.00
_cell.angle_gamma   90.00
#
_symmetry.space_group_name_H-M   'P 1'
#
loop_
_entity.id
_entity.type
_entity.pdbx_description
1 polymer ?
#
loop_
_entity_poly.entity_id
_entity_poly.type
_entity_poly.pdbx_seq_one_letter_code
_entity_poly.pdbx_strand_id
1 'polypeptide(L)'
;IGKNCFIGEFNVVRGQGGVHIGNDVYTGPMVQIVAVNHVYDDPSRPIRAQGITAQGIVIEDDVWIGASAVVLDGVTVGQGSVIGAGAVVTDDIPPYSIAVGAPAKTIRDRRQMESNHRRQPDVFLGRLEQIRGRGTR
;
A
#
# COMPACT_ATOMS: atom_id res chain seq x y z
N ILE A 1 -3.48 -14.65 3.07
CA ILE A 1 -2.18 -14.09 2.68
C ILE A 1 -1.41 -15.18 1.96
N GLY A 2 -0.87 -14.85 0.79
CA GLY A 2 -0.06 -15.73 -0.04
C GLY A 2 1.35 -15.97 0.47
N LYS A 3 2.24 -16.45 -0.42
CA LYS A 3 3.63 -16.81 -0.10
C LYS A 3 4.55 -15.59 -0.28
N ASN A 4 5.73 -15.64 0.37
CA ASN A 4 6.82 -14.65 0.25
C ASN A 4 6.39 -13.20 0.55
N CYS A 5 5.36 -13.00 1.38
CA CYS A 5 4.92 -11.66 1.75
C CYS A 5 5.76 -11.12 2.90
N PHE A 6 6.01 -9.81 2.86
CA PHE A 6 6.55 -9.06 3.99
C PHE A 6 5.51 -8.04 4.47
N ILE A 7 5.09 -8.18 5.70
CA ILE A 7 4.15 -7.27 6.35
C ILE A 7 4.92 -6.44 7.36
N GLY A 8 5.05 -5.14 7.07
CA GLY A 8 5.78 -4.19 7.91
C GLY A 8 5.15 -4.03 9.30
N GLU A 9 5.85 -3.30 10.16
CA GLU A 9 5.47 -3.10 11.55
C GLU A 9 4.20 -2.23 11.68
N PHE A 10 3.39 -2.50 12.70
CA PHE A 10 2.20 -1.72 13.05
C PHE A 10 1.14 -1.64 11.94
N ASN A 11 1.10 -2.61 11.04
CA ASN A 11 0.02 -2.67 10.07
C ASN A 11 -1.30 -3.06 10.74
N VAL A 12 -2.39 -2.45 10.27
CA VAL A 12 -3.75 -2.72 10.75
C VAL A 12 -4.55 -3.35 9.62
N VAL A 13 -5.13 -4.52 9.88
CA VAL A 13 -6.06 -5.17 8.95
C VAL A 13 -7.41 -5.33 9.62
N ARG A 14 -8.42 -4.65 9.10
CA ARG A 14 -9.83 -4.81 9.48
C ARG A 14 -10.55 -5.59 8.39
N GLY A 15 -10.73 -6.87 8.63
CA GLY A 15 -11.13 -7.83 7.60
C GLY A 15 -12.61 -8.22 7.62
N GLN A 16 -13.55 -7.36 8.05
CA GLN A 16 -14.97 -7.70 8.14
C GLN A 16 -15.56 -8.14 6.79
N GLY A 17 -15.16 -7.50 5.68
CA GLY A 17 -15.57 -7.88 4.32
C GLY A 17 -14.70 -8.96 3.68
N GLY A 18 -13.67 -9.41 4.38
CA GLY A 18 -12.63 -10.27 3.83
C GLY A 18 -11.48 -9.48 3.23
N VAL A 19 -10.25 -9.97 3.42
CA VAL A 19 -9.04 -9.40 2.81
C VAL A 19 -8.25 -10.54 2.19
N HIS A 20 -8.06 -10.45 0.89
CA HIS A 20 -7.18 -11.34 0.15
C HIS A 20 -5.87 -10.62 -0.16
N ILE A 21 -4.74 -11.23 0.19
CA ILE A 21 -3.39 -10.76 -0.15
C ILE A 21 -2.70 -11.88 -0.92
N GLY A 22 -2.28 -11.57 -2.14
CA GLY A 22 -1.59 -12.50 -3.04
C GLY A 22 -0.19 -12.87 -2.60
N ASN A 23 0.62 -13.34 -3.54
CA ASN A 23 2.02 -13.72 -3.30
C ASN A 23 2.94 -12.52 -3.52
N ASP A 24 4.14 -12.55 -2.90
CA ASP A 24 5.20 -11.57 -3.11
C ASP A 24 4.76 -10.13 -2.80
N VAL A 25 3.78 -9.95 -1.90
CA VAL A 25 3.29 -8.63 -1.48
C VAL A 25 4.21 -8.07 -0.40
N TYR A 26 4.59 -6.81 -0.55
CA TYR A 26 5.41 -6.08 0.39
C TYR A 26 4.66 -4.87 0.94
N THR A 27 4.53 -4.75 2.26
CA THR A 27 3.97 -3.55 2.90
C THR A 27 5.00 -2.85 3.76
N GLY A 28 5.05 -1.52 3.67
CA GLY A 28 5.77 -0.69 4.62
C GLY A 28 5.10 -0.69 6.01
N PRO A 29 5.67 0.04 6.99
CA PRO A 29 5.07 0.15 8.31
C PRO A 29 3.80 1.00 8.29
N MET A 30 2.91 0.77 9.28
CA MET A 30 1.68 1.54 9.53
C MET A 30 0.69 1.56 8.36
N VAL A 31 0.71 0.57 7.47
CA VAL A 31 -0.30 0.40 6.42
C VAL A 31 -1.63 0.00 7.05
N GLN A 32 -2.72 0.55 6.57
CA GLN A 32 -4.07 0.22 6.99
C GLN A 32 -4.86 -0.39 5.84
N ILE A 33 -5.40 -1.58 6.04
CA ILE A 33 -6.27 -2.29 5.11
C ILE A 33 -7.62 -2.44 5.78
N VAL A 34 -8.62 -1.67 5.34
CA VAL A 34 -9.89 -1.49 6.05
C VAL A 34 -11.05 -1.93 5.17
N ALA A 35 -11.39 -3.22 5.26
CA ALA A 35 -12.48 -3.86 4.49
C ALA A 35 -13.83 -3.73 5.21
N VAL A 36 -14.19 -2.50 5.56
CA VAL A 36 -15.49 -2.15 6.16
C VAL A 36 -15.69 -0.64 6.09
N ASN A 37 -16.94 -0.23 5.81
CA ASN A 37 -17.38 1.16 5.89
C ASN A 37 -18.63 1.29 6.75
N HIS A 38 -18.86 2.46 7.33
CA HIS A 38 -20.14 2.79 7.94
C HIS A 38 -21.11 3.36 6.91
N VAL A 39 -22.39 2.98 7.04
CA VAL A 39 -23.47 3.65 6.32
C VAL A 39 -23.77 4.99 6.97
N TYR A 40 -23.85 6.06 6.19
CA TYR A 40 -24.03 7.43 6.68
C TYR A 40 -24.96 8.28 5.83
N ASP A 41 -25.72 7.66 4.93
CA ASP A 41 -26.53 8.34 3.90
C ASP A 41 -27.76 9.05 4.46
N ASP A 42 -28.23 8.66 5.64
CA ASP A 42 -29.40 9.26 6.28
C ASP A 42 -28.96 10.28 7.36
N PRO A 43 -29.01 11.60 7.04
CA PRO A 43 -28.59 12.63 7.99
C PRO A 43 -29.52 12.79 9.20
N SER A 44 -30.71 12.16 9.19
CA SER A 44 -31.65 12.19 10.31
C SER A 44 -31.33 11.16 11.40
N ARG A 45 -30.39 10.25 11.15
CA ARG A 45 -30.01 9.16 12.05
C ARG A 45 -28.54 9.22 12.43
N PRO A 46 -28.16 8.85 13.66
CA PRO A 46 -26.76 8.68 14.02
C PRO A 46 -26.08 7.63 13.12
N ILE A 47 -24.87 7.90 12.65
CA ILE A 47 -24.10 7.00 11.76
C ILE A 47 -24.02 5.59 12.36
N ARG A 48 -23.73 5.47 13.66
CA ARG A 48 -23.64 4.16 14.36
C ARG A 48 -24.92 3.32 14.31
N ALA A 49 -26.07 3.96 14.04
CA ALA A 49 -27.38 3.28 13.97
C ALA A 49 -27.77 2.88 12.53
N GLN A 50 -26.95 3.23 11.53
CA GLN A 50 -27.24 2.95 10.12
C GLN A 50 -26.63 1.65 9.62
N GLY A 51 -25.69 1.05 10.38
CA GLY A 51 -25.04 -0.19 10.02
C GLY A 51 -23.70 0.00 9.30
N ILE A 52 -23.24 -1.07 8.68
CA ILE A 52 -21.96 -1.13 7.94
C ILE A 52 -22.15 -1.76 6.57
N THR A 53 -21.24 -1.46 5.65
CA THR A 53 -20.98 -2.24 4.43
C THR A 53 -19.59 -2.85 4.53
N ALA A 54 -19.43 -4.03 3.91
CA ALA A 54 -18.16 -4.75 3.93
C ALA A 54 -18.07 -5.60 2.64
N GLN A 55 -17.45 -5.04 1.61
CA GLN A 55 -17.32 -5.65 0.28
C GLN A 55 -16.05 -6.50 0.15
N GLY A 56 -15.04 -6.18 0.93
CA GLY A 56 -13.77 -6.86 0.91
C GLY A 56 -12.69 -6.12 0.11
N ILE A 57 -11.46 -6.55 0.27
CA ILE A 57 -10.28 -5.99 -0.41
C ILE A 57 -9.48 -7.12 -1.04
N VAL A 58 -9.04 -6.91 -2.27
CA VAL A 58 -8.11 -7.80 -2.97
C VAL A 58 -6.81 -7.06 -3.26
N ILE A 59 -5.70 -7.59 -2.78
CA ILE A 59 -4.36 -7.18 -3.15
C ILE A 59 -3.76 -8.34 -3.93
N GLU A 60 -3.50 -8.13 -5.22
CA GLU A 60 -2.98 -9.17 -6.10
C GLU A 60 -1.48 -9.41 -5.87
N ASP A 61 -0.85 -10.25 -6.69
CA ASP A 61 0.55 -10.64 -6.55
C ASP A 61 1.52 -9.48 -6.87
N ASP A 62 2.73 -9.52 -6.31
CA ASP A 62 3.82 -8.56 -6.58
C ASP A 62 3.44 -7.08 -6.33
N VAL A 63 2.63 -6.80 -5.32
CA VAL A 63 2.23 -5.44 -4.95
C VAL A 63 3.12 -4.89 -3.85
N TRP A 64 3.56 -3.65 -4.01
CA TRP A 64 4.21 -2.90 -2.94
C TRP A 64 3.32 -1.77 -2.43
N ILE A 65 3.04 -1.77 -1.13
CA ILE A 65 2.27 -0.72 -0.45
C ILE A 65 3.23 0.07 0.46
N GLY A 66 3.41 1.34 0.15
CA GLY A 66 4.28 2.26 0.90
C GLY A 66 3.77 2.54 2.31
N ALA A 67 4.67 3.00 3.17
CA ALA A 67 4.38 3.28 4.58
C ALA A 67 3.17 4.21 4.76
N SER A 68 2.34 3.95 5.77
CA SER A 68 1.17 4.75 6.14
C SER A 68 0.11 4.88 5.04
N ALA A 69 0.15 4.06 3.99
CA ALA A 69 -0.92 4.02 3.01
C ALA A 69 -2.18 3.36 3.59
N VAL A 70 -3.34 3.77 3.09
CA VAL A 70 -4.64 3.25 3.48
C VAL A 70 -5.34 2.66 2.28
N VAL A 71 -5.82 1.41 2.38
CA VAL A 71 -6.65 0.76 1.34
C VAL A 71 -8.04 0.57 1.91
N LEU A 72 -9.05 1.13 1.22
CA LEU A 72 -10.44 1.11 1.68
C LEU A 72 -11.24 -0.04 1.09
N ASP A 73 -12.39 -0.28 1.71
CA ASP A 73 -13.32 -1.37 1.37
C ASP A 73 -13.76 -1.34 -0.10
N GLY A 74 -13.88 -2.51 -0.70
CA GLY A 74 -14.31 -2.72 -2.08
C GLY A 74 -13.20 -2.58 -3.12
N VAL A 75 -11.95 -2.27 -2.73
CA VAL A 75 -10.84 -2.00 -3.65
C VAL A 75 -10.11 -3.27 -4.06
N THR A 76 -9.76 -3.34 -5.35
CA THR A 76 -8.76 -4.27 -5.89
C THR A 76 -7.49 -3.51 -6.27
N VAL A 77 -6.35 -3.92 -5.70
CA VAL A 77 -5.02 -3.44 -6.11
C VAL A 77 -4.43 -4.46 -7.07
N GLY A 78 -4.33 -4.09 -8.34
CA GLY A 78 -3.89 -4.99 -9.41
C GLY A 78 -2.42 -5.39 -9.31
N GLN A 79 -2.12 -6.56 -9.85
CA GLN A 79 -0.80 -7.20 -9.84
C GLN A 79 0.32 -6.23 -10.24
N GLY A 80 1.46 -6.34 -9.57
CA GLY A 80 2.67 -5.59 -9.92
C GLY A 80 2.59 -4.09 -9.62
N SER A 81 1.56 -3.63 -8.91
CA SER A 81 1.37 -2.20 -8.63
C SER A 81 2.17 -1.72 -7.44
N VAL A 82 2.42 -0.43 -7.41
CA VAL A 82 3.07 0.29 -6.31
C VAL A 82 2.13 1.37 -5.79
N ILE A 83 1.82 1.31 -4.51
CA ILE A 83 1.07 2.34 -3.79
C ILE A 83 2.07 3.19 -3.01
N GLY A 84 2.11 4.48 -3.29
CA GLY A 84 3.03 5.40 -2.63
C GLY A 84 2.73 5.58 -1.14
N ALA A 85 3.75 5.96 -0.38
CA ALA A 85 3.60 6.21 1.05
C ALA A 85 2.54 7.30 1.31
N GLY A 86 1.70 7.10 2.32
CA GLY A 86 0.62 8.01 2.69
C GLY A 86 -0.55 8.09 1.70
N ALA A 87 -0.57 7.26 0.67
CA ALA A 87 -1.69 7.24 -0.28
C ALA A 87 -2.97 6.69 0.35
N VAL A 88 -4.13 7.19 -0.08
CA VAL A 88 -5.45 6.67 0.31
C VAL A 88 -6.14 6.10 -0.92
N VAL A 89 -6.20 4.78 -1.00
CA VAL A 89 -6.76 4.04 -2.14
C VAL A 89 -8.26 3.88 -1.94
N THR A 90 -9.03 4.59 -2.74
CA THR A 90 -10.51 4.63 -2.70
C THR A 90 -11.14 3.89 -3.87
N ASP A 91 -10.39 3.68 -4.93
CA ASP A 91 -10.84 3.07 -6.18
C ASP A 91 -9.86 1.98 -6.62
N ASP A 92 -10.29 1.09 -7.50
CA ASP A 92 -9.44 0.02 -8.03
C ASP A 92 -8.18 0.58 -8.70
N ILE A 93 -7.06 -0.06 -8.46
CA ILE A 93 -5.78 0.27 -9.07
C ILE A 93 -5.49 -0.77 -10.17
N PRO A 94 -5.37 -0.35 -11.45
CA PRO A 94 -5.02 -1.26 -12.53
C PRO A 94 -3.68 -1.94 -12.33
N PRO A 95 -3.46 -3.14 -12.87
CA PRO A 95 -2.17 -3.83 -12.77
C PRO A 95 -1.00 -2.97 -13.25
N TYR A 96 0.15 -3.14 -12.61
CA TYR A 96 1.42 -2.45 -12.90
C TYR A 96 1.37 -0.91 -12.78
N SER A 97 0.41 -0.38 -12.05
CA SER A 97 0.28 1.06 -11.80
C SER A 97 1.19 1.53 -10.67
N ILE A 98 1.69 2.76 -10.80
CA ILE A 98 2.23 3.51 -9.67
C ILE A 98 1.17 4.54 -9.30
N ALA A 99 0.57 4.38 -8.11
CA ALA A 99 -0.51 5.23 -7.62
C ALA A 99 -0.08 5.98 -6.36
N VAL A 100 -0.37 7.27 -6.28
CA VAL A 100 0.01 8.14 -5.16
C VAL A 100 -1.09 9.12 -4.82
N GLY A 101 -1.04 9.67 -3.60
CA GLY A 101 -1.90 10.75 -3.16
C GLY A 101 -3.15 10.29 -2.42
N ALA A 102 -3.98 11.26 -2.04
CA ALA A 102 -5.25 11.07 -1.34
C ALA A 102 -6.33 11.98 -1.97
N PRO A 103 -7.28 11.43 -2.73
CA PRO A 103 -7.37 10.02 -3.13
C PRO A 103 -6.21 9.60 -4.06
N ALA A 104 -5.82 8.33 -3.99
CA ALA A 104 -4.75 7.79 -4.82
C ALA A 104 -5.10 7.83 -6.30
N LYS A 105 -4.17 8.31 -7.12
CA LYS A 105 -4.31 8.33 -8.58
C LYS A 105 -3.09 7.68 -9.23
N THR A 106 -3.34 6.89 -10.27
CA THR A 106 -2.27 6.33 -11.10
C THR A 106 -1.55 7.45 -11.83
N ILE A 107 -0.25 7.56 -11.60
CA ILE A 107 0.61 8.57 -12.22
C ILE A 107 1.52 7.99 -13.30
N ARG A 108 1.73 6.67 -13.31
CA ARG A 108 2.65 6.00 -14.23
C ARG A 108 2.34 4.50 -14.35
N ASP A 109 2.70 3.90 -15.48
CA ASP A 109 2.79 2.46 -15.65
C ASP A 109 4.21 1.98 -15.29
N ARG A 110 4.33 1.03 -14.36
CA ARG A 110 5.61 0.46 -13.90
C ARG A 110 6.40 -0.20 -15.03
N ARG A 111 5.73 -0.77 -16.04
CA ARG A 111 6.36 -1.44 -17.18
C ARG A 111 7.05 -0.48 -18.14
N GLN A 112 6.67 0.81 -18.10
CA GLN A 112 7.25 1.87 -18.93
C GLN A 112 8.41 2.59 -18.22
N MET A 113 8.80 2.16 -17.01
CA MET A 113 9.96 2.70 -16.33
C MET A 113 11.24 2.12 -16.98
N GLU A 114 12.05 2.99 -17.57
CA GLU A 114 13.41 2.60 -17.93
C GLU A 114 14.16 2.14 -16.67
N SER A 115 14.84 1.01 -16.78
CA SER A 115 15.61 0.44 -15.66
C SER A 115 16.83 1.32 -15.37
N ASN A 116 16.65 2.40 -14.64
CA ASN A 116 17.73 3.27 -14.15
C ASN A 116 18.63 2.58 -13.10
N HIS A 117 18.34 1.32 -12.78
CA HIS A 117 19.13 0.54 -11.80
C HIS A 117 20.55 0.19 -12.27
N ARG A 118 20.89 0.42 -13.54
CA ARG A 118 22.29 0.24 -14.02
C ARG A 118 23.24 1.36 -13.62
N ARG A 119 22.78 2.40 -12.90
CA ARG A 119 23.59 3.58 -12.56
C ARG A 119 23.69 3.91 -11.08
N GLN A 120 23.28 3.04 -10.18
CA GLN A 120 23.57 3.19 -8.76
C GLN A 120 24.30 1.96 -8.22
N PRO A 121 25.63 1.85 -8.47
CA PRO A 121 26.43 0.98 -7.63
C PRO A 121 26.52 1.64 -6.24
N ASP A 122 26.02 0.97 -5.21
CA ASP A 122 26.43 1.08 -3.81
C ASP A 122 26.43 2.46 -3.12
N VAL A 123 25.49 3.36 -3.45
CA VAL A 123 25.38 4.64 -2.73
C VAL A 123 25.14 4.42 -1.23
N PHE A 124 24.53 3.32 -0.84
CA PHE A 124 24.26 3.01 0.57
C PHE A 124 25.50 2.52 1.29
N LEU A 125 26.31 1.64 0.70
CA LEU A 125 27.57 1.14 1.29
C LEU A 125 28.64 2.24 1.36
N GLY A 126 28.80 3.03 0.31
CA GLY A 126 29.74 4.15 0.29
C GLY A 126 29.45 5.24 1.33
N ARG A 127 28.16 5.48 1.65
CA ARG A 127 27.78 6.41 2.73
C ARG A 127 28.10 5.88 4.13
N LEU A 128 27.94 4.58 4.36
CA LEU A 128 28.29 3.97 5.64
C LEU A 128 29.79 3.98 5.91
N GLU A 129 30.63 3.82 4.90
CA GLU A 129 32.10 3.93 5.04
C GLU A 129 32.54 5.36 5.34
N GLN A 130 31.93 6.38 4.72
CA GLN A 130 32.20 7.78 5.04
C GLN A 130 31.82 8.18 6.46
N ILE A 131 30.77 7.58 7.03
CA ILE A 131 30.35 7.83 8.42
C ILE A 131 31.32 7.15 9.39
N ARG A 132 31.78 5.93 9.09
CA ARG A 132 32.76 5.21 9.92
C ARG A 132 34.15 5.87 9.93
N GLY A 133 34.55 6.50 8.83
CA GLY A 133 35.85 7.18 8.72
C GLY A 133 35.98 8.52 9.47
N ARG A 134 34.87 9.08 10.00
CA ARG A 134 34.86 10.34 10.77
C ARG A 134 34.91 10.17 12.29
N GLY A 135 35.01 8.95 12.78
CA GLY A 135 34.89 8.61 14.22
C GLY A 135 36.23 8.39 14.98
N THR A 136 37.38 8.70 14.39
CA THR A 136 38.66 8.55 15.10
C THR A 136 39.56 9.77 14.85
N ARG A 137 39.37 10.80 15.64
CA ARG A 137 40.43 11.73 16.08
C ARG A 137 40.05 12.29 17.44
#